data_e1170d29816bc74bb5fb004b734aefd9
#
_entry.id   e1170d29816bc74bb5fb004b734aefd9
#
_cell.length_a   1.000
_cell.length_b   1.000
_cell.length_c   1.000
_cell.angle_alpha   90.00
_cell.angle_beta   90.00
_cell.angle_gamma   90.00
#
_symmetry.space_group_name_H-M   'P 1'
#
loop_
_entity.id
_entity.type
_entity.pdbx_description
1 polymer ?
#
loop_
_entity_poly.entity_id
_entity_poly.type
_entity_poly.pdbx_seq_one_letter_code
_entity_poly.pdbx_strand_id
1 'polypeptide(L)'
;MITIKFEGKDYQLEFNRKTVSAMEDSGFVLDLDKPNTFIDRLFYGAFQMHHKKIDHEFVRKVWNAQRGKEALITALVSEYKKPLDELMDEPTGEEENPTPTWTQS
;
A
#
# COMPACT_ATOMS: atom_id res chain seq x y z
N MET A 1 8.70 0.71 2.76
CA MET A 1 8.97 1.33 1.45
C MET A 1 9.62 0.33 0.52
N ILE A 2 9.19 0.28 -0.73
CA ILE A 2 9.73 -0.62 -1.74
C ILE A 2 10.47 0.23 -2.77
N THR A 3 11.67 -0.18 -3.16
CA THR A 3 12.42 0.49 -4.23
C THR A 3 12.50 -0.43 -5.43
N ILE A 4 12.11 0.08 -6.59
CA ILE A 4 12.17 -0.65 -7.86
C ILE A 4 13.13 0.08 -8.80
N LYS A 5 13.99 -0.70 -9.46
CA LYS A 5 14.86 -0.18 -10.51
C LYS A 5 14.26 -0.45 -11.88
N PHE A 6 14.18 0.56 -12.69
CA PHE A 6 13.69 0.44 -14.07
C PHE A 6 14.44 1.43 -14.96
N GLU A 7 15.09 0.91 -15.99
CA GLU A 7 15.88 1.69 -16.95
C GLU A 7 16.90 2.63 -16.28
N GLY A 8 17.58 2.12 -15.25
CA GLY A 8 18.63 2.85 -14.56
C GLY A 8 18.14 3.87 -13.54
N LYS A 9 16.85 3.97 -13.31
CA LYS A 9 16.27 4.85 -12.30
C LYS A 9 15.63 4.06 -11.17
N ASP A 10 15.69 4.61 -9.97
CA ASP A 10 15.07 4.06 -8.80
C ASP A 10 13.70 4.72 -8.58
N TYR A 11 12.68 3.91 -8.38
CA TYR A 11 11.33 4.36 -8.06
C TYR A 11 10.93 3.85 -6.70
N GLN A 12 10.40 4.73 -5.87
CA GLN A 12 9.97 4.38 -4.53
C GLN A 12 8.46 4.18 -4.49
N LEU A 13 8.05 3.07 -3.92
CA LEU A 13 6.63 2.70 -3.77
C LEU A 13 6.30 2.65 -2.29
N GLU A 14 5.22 3.30 -1.92
CA GLU A 14 4.81 3.39 -0.52
C GLU A 14 3.34 3.75 -0.43
N PHE A 15 2.74 3.40 0.70
CA PHE A 15 1.39 3.84 1.04
C PHE A 15 1.43 4.57 2.39
N ASN A 16 0.63 5.62 2.51
CA ASN A 16 0.34 6.25 3.79
C ASN A 16 -1.17 6.31 3.98
N ARG A 17 -1.63 6.77 5.14
CA ARG A 17 -3.05 6.89 5.45
C ARG A 17 -3.82 7.67 4.39
N LYS A 18 -3.26 8.78 3.95
CA LYS A 18 -3.90 9.66 2.96
C LYS A 18 -4.07 8.94 1.64
N THR A 19 -3.03 8.24 1.19
CA THR A 19 -3.06 7.49 -0.06
C THR A 19 -4.07 6.35 0.02
N VAL A 20 -4.05 5.59 1.11
CA VAL A 20 -4.98 4.48 1.32
C VAL A 20 -6.42 4.98 1.38
N SER A 21 -6.67 6.05 2.11
CA SER A 21 -8.01 6.65 2.20
C SER A 21 -8.52 7.10 0.84
N ALA A 22 -7.66 7.72 0.04
CA ALA A 22 -8.03 8.15 -1.31
C ALA A 22 -8.36 6.96 -2.20
N MET A 23 -7.63 5.87 -2.09
CA MET A 23 -7.90 4.64 -2.84
C MET A 23 -9.24 4.03 -2.42
N GLU A 24 -9.50 3.94 -1.13
CA GLU A 24 -10.77 3.43 -0.61
C GLU A 24 -11.94 4.29 -1.08
N ASP A 25 -11.79 5.62 -1.04
CA ASP A 25 -12.81 6.55 -1.50
C ASP A 25 -13.11 6.41 -2.99
N SER A 26 -12.12 5.98 -3.77
CA SER A 26 -12.30 5.70 -5.20
C SER A 26 -12.90 4.33 -5.49
N GLY A 27 -13.24 3.56 -4.45
CA GLY A 27 -13.85 2.25 -4.57
C GLY A 27 -12.86 1.08 -4.61
N PHE A 28 -11.61 1.32 -4.27
CA PHE A 28 -10.62 0.25 -4.24
C PHE A 28 -10.85 -0.68 -3.04
N VAL A 29 -10.83 -1.97 -3.31
CA VAL A 29 -10.92 -3.02 -2.30
C VAL A 29 -9.86 -4.06 -2.61
N LEU A 30 -9.22 -4.61 -1.56
CA LEU A 30 -8.31 -5.75 -1.71
C LEU A 30 -9.13 -7.00 -2.01
N ASP A 31 -9.34 -7.27 -3.28
CA ASP A 31 -10.16 -8.38 -3.72
C ASP A 31 -9.34 -9.36 -4.56
N LEU A 32 -8.99 -10.49 -3.95
CA LEU A 32 -8.19 -11.53 -4.60
C LEU A 32 -8.94 -12.25 -5.72
N ASP A 33 -10.26 -12.10 -5.78
CA ASP A 33 -11.09 -12.67 -6.85
C ASP A 33 -11.04 -11.84 -8.14
N LYS A 34 -10.51 -10.62 -8.03
CA LYS A 34 -10.35 -9.71 -9.17
C LYS A 34 -8.89 -9.26 -9.31
N PRO A 35 -7.97 -10.21 -9.60
CA PRO A 35 -6.54 -9.91 -9.54
C PRO A 35 -6.09 -8.84 -10.54
N ASN A 36 -6.66 -8.80 -11.72
CA ASN A 36 -6.25 -7.81 -12.72
C ASN A 36 -6.49 -6.38 -12.27
N THR A 37 -7.67 -6.13 -11.70
CA THR A 37 -8.02 -4.79 -11.19
C THR A 37 -7.24 -4.49 -9.91
N PHE A 38 -7.19 -5.45 -9.01
CA PHE A 38 -6.54 -5.33 -7.72
C PHE A 38 -5.05 -5.00 -7.86
N ILE A 39 -4.32 -5.80 -8.63
CA ILE A 39 -2.88 -5.65 -8.79
C ILE A 39 -2.53 -4.34 -9.49
N ASP A 40 -3.23 -4.02 -10.58
CA ASP A 40 -2.99 -2.81 -11.35
C ASP A 40 -3.16 -1.57 -10.47
N ARG A 41 -4.26 -1.48 -9.75
CA ARG A 41 -4.55 -0.32 -8.90
C ARG A 41 -3.63 -0.24 -7.68
N LEU A 42 -3.29 -1.37 -7.10
CA LEU A 42 -2.38 -1.42 -5.95
C LEU A 42 -1.00 -0.89 -6.33
N PHE A 43 -0.46 -1.39 -7.43
CA PHE A 43 0.86 -0.99 -7.90
C PHE A 43 0.88 0.50 -8.29
N TYR A 44 -0.13 0.94 -9.04
CA TYR A 44 -0.24 2.33 -9.45
C TYR A 44 -0.38 3.26 -8.25
N GLY A 45 -1.19 2.89 -7.28
CA GLY A 45 -1.37 3.69 -6.06
C GLY A 45 -0.08 3.85 -5.26
N ALA A 46 0.69 2.77 -5.14
CA ALA A 46 1.98 2.81 -4.46
C ALA A 46 2.98 3.71 -5.19
N PHE A 47 2.94 3.71 -6.51
CA PHE A 47 3.79 4.56 -7.35
C PHE A 47 3.45 6.04 -7.17
N GLN A 48 2.16 6.36 -7.13
CA GLN A 48 1.70 7.75 -7.11
C GLN A 48 2.14 8.53 -5.89
N MET A 49 2.39 7.86 -4.77
CA MET A 49 2.76 8.56 -3.55
C MET A 49 4.02 9.43 -3.72
N HIS A 50 5.02 8.91 -4.40
CA HIS A 50 6.28 9.63 -4.64
C HIS A 50 6.41 10.17 -6.08
N HIS A 51 5.53 9.75 -6.98
CA HIS A 51 5.59 10.11 -8.40
C HIS A 51 4.19 10.51 -8.88
N LYS A 52 3.71 11.67 -8.40
CA LYS A 52 2.33 12.12 -8.59
C LYS A 52 1.90 12.32 -10.03
N LYS A 53 2.84 12.61 -10.92
CA LYS A 53 2.56 12.88 -12.33
C LYS A 53 2.91 11.72 -13.25
N ILE A 54 3.01 10.52 -12.69
CA ILE A 54 3.39 9.35 -13.48
C ILE A 54 2.24 8.88 -14.36
N ASP A 55 2.57 8.48 -15.58
CA ASP A 55 1.58 7.95 -16.52
C ASP A 55 1.27 6.50 -16.20
N HIS A 56 -0.01 6.13 -16.29
CA HIS A 56 -0.47 4.78 -16.02
C HIS A 56 0.14 3.74 -16.97
N GLU A 57 0.31 4.10 -18.23
CA GLU A 57 0.96 3.21 -19.19
C GLU A 57 2.42 2.93 -18.83
N PHE A 58 3.11 3.95 -18.34
CA PHE A 58 4.49 3.79 -17.87
C PHE A 58 4.55 2.83 -16.68
N VAL A 59 3.63 2.98 -15.74
CA VAL A 59 3.56 2.11 -14.56
C VAL A 59 3.32 0.66 -14.97
N ARG A 60 2.48 0.43 -15.99
CA ARG A 60 2.25 -0.91 -16.53
C ARG A 60 3.51 -1.51 -17.15
N LYS A 61 4.28 -0.69 -17.86
CA LYS A 61 5.58 -1.14 -18.41
C LYS A 61 6.54 -1.55 -17.30
N VAL A 62 6.61 -0.77 -16.24
CA VAL A 62 7.45 -1.08 -15.09
C VAL A 62 7.00 -2.41 -14.47
N TRP A 63 5.69 -2.60 -14.29
CA TRP A 63 5.15 -3.84 -13.76
C TRP A 63 5.53 -5.05 -14.61
N ASN A 64 5.33 -4.92 -15.92
CA ASN A 64 5.60 -6.03 -16.84
C ASN A 64 7.08 -6.43 -16.86
N ALA A 65 7.98 -5.51 -16.54
CA ALA A 65 9.41 -5.76 -16.51
C ALA A 65 9.88 -6.39 -15.18
N GLN A 66 9.02 -6.46 -14.17
CA GLN A 66 9.44 -6.97 -12.87
C GLN A 66 9.55 -8.49 -12.86
N ARG A 67 10.54 -8.97 -12.10
CA ARG A 67 10.69 -10.39 -11.79
C ARG A 67 10.29 -10.60 -10.33
N GLY A 68 9.85 -11.82 -10.01
CA GLY A 68 9.40 -12.10 -8.65
C GLY A 68 8.12 -11.37 -8.29
N LYS A 69 7.17 -11.33 -9.21
CA LYS A 69 5.92 -10.60 -9.05
C LYS A 69 5.10 -11.05 -7.84
N GLU A 70 5.11 -12.34 -7.52
CA GLU A 70 4.40 -12.83 -6.34
C GLU A 70 4.94 -12.22 -5.04
N ALA A 71 6.27 -12.19 -4.91
CA ALA A 71 6.91 -11.57 -3.75
C ALA A 71 6.63 -10.07 -3.72
N LEU A 72 6.61 -9.43 -4.89
CA LEU A 72 6.31 -8.01 -4.99
C LEU A 72 4.87 -7.71 -4.57
N ILE A 73 3.91 -8.52 -4.98
CA ILE A 73 2.50 -8.37 -4.57
C ILE A 73 2.39 -8.52 -3.06
N THR A 74 3.05 -9.52 -2.48
CA THR A 74 3.04 -9.73 -1.03
C THR A 74 3.60 -8.50 -0.29
N ALA A 75 4.70 -7.95 -0.80
CA ALA A 75 5.29 -6.74 -0.22
C ALA A 75 4.37 -5.54 -0.35
N LEU A 76 3.71 -5.37 -1.51
CA LEU A 76 2.77 -4.28 -1.73
C LEU A 76 1.56 -4.37 -0.80
N VAL A 77 1.00 -5.56 -0.62
CA VAL A 77 -0.12 -5.77 0.31
C VAL A 77 0.30 -5.43 1.73
N SER A 78 1.51 -5.84 2.13
CA SER A 78 2.05 -5.53 3.45
C SER A 78 2.19 -4.01 3.64
N GLU A 79 2.72 -3.32 2.64
CA GLU A 79 2.84 -1.86 2.67
C GLU A 79 1.47 -1.17 2.74
N TYR A 80 0.49 -1.68 2.00
CA TYR A 80 -0.87 -1.15 2.01
C TYR A 80 -1.52 -1.29 3.39
N LYS A 81 -1.24 -2.36 4.09
CA LYS A 81 -1.80 -2.63 5.42
C LYS A 81 -1.12 -1.86 6.54
N LYS A 82 0.10 -1.40 6.35
CA LYS A 82 0.83 -0.67 7.40
C LYS A 82 0.06 0.51 7.98
N PRO A 83 -0.55 1.39 7.20
CA PRO A 83 -1.34 2.49 7.77
C PRO A 83 -2.50 2.01 8.62
N LEU A 84 -3.14 0.89 8.26
CA LEU A 84 -4.19 0.31 9.08
C LEU A 84 -3.63 -0.25 10.38
N ASP A 85 -2.51 -0.98 10.32
CA ASP A 85 -1.85 -1.53 11.49
C ASP A 85 -1.44 -0.42 12.45
N GLU A 86 -0.88 0.67 11.93
CA GLU A 86 -0.53 1.85 12.73
C GLU A 86 -1.76 2.49 13.36
N LEU A 87 -2.86 2.54 12.63
CA LEU A 87 -4.11 3.10 13.12
C LEU A 87 -4.69 2.26 14.27
N MET A 88 -4.51 0.96 14.21
CA MET A 88 -5.02 0.01 15.21
C MET A 88 -4.05 -0.23 16.37
N ASP A 89 -2.82 0.29 16.28
CA ASP A 89 -1.85 0.15 17.34
C ASP A 89 -2.35 0.79 18.63
N GLU A 90 -2.18 0.08 19.72
CA GLU A 90 -2.49 0.58 21.05
C GLU A 90 -1.23 1.16 21.69
N PRO A 91 -1.38 2.17 22.58
CA PRO A 91 -0.24 2.70 23.29
C PRO A 91 0.45 1.58 24.07
N THR A 92 1.77 1.45 23.86
CA THR A 92 2.57 0.51 24.63
C THR A 92 2.99 1.21 25.92
N GLY A 93 2.38 0.78 27.03
CA GLY A 93 2.75 1.25 28.35
C GLY A 93 3.34 0.12 29.17
N GLU A 94 3.66 0.42 30.40
CA GLU A 94 4.15 -0.57 31.35
C GLU A 94 3.03 -1.48 31.86
N GLU A 95 1.81 -1.25 31.44
CA GLU A 95 0.65 -2.00 31.86
C GLU A 95 0.51 -3.30 31.09
N GLU A 96 0.47 -4.41 31.81
CA GLU A 96 0.31 -5.72 31.21
C GLU A 96 -1.12 -5.95 30.72
N ASN A 97 -2.08 -5.23 31.30
CA ASN A 97 -3.49 -5.31 30.92
C ASN A 97 -4.01 -3.89 30.69
N PRO A 98 -3.91 -3.37 29.45
CA PRO A 98 -4.38 -2.02 29.19
C PRO A 98 -5.89 -1.90 29.44
N THR A 99 -6.24 -0.95 30.29
CA THR A 99 -7.64 -0.61 30.54
C THR A 99 -8.09 0.39 29.48
N PRO A 100 -9.23 0.14 28.82
CA PRO A 100 -9.74 1.13 27.86
C PRO A 100 -9.90 2.50 28.49
N THR A 101 -9.50 3.54 27.77
CA THR A 101 -9.66 4.92 28.22
C THR A 101 -11.02 5.50 27.80
N TRP A 102 -11.84 4.70 27.15
CA TRP A 102 -13.17 5.09 26.70
C TRP A 102 -14.20 4.12 27.25
N THR A 103 -15.45 4.58 27.35
CA THR A 103 -16.58 3.76 27.78
C THR A 103 -17.74 3.94 26.83
N GLN A 104 -18.47 2.86 26.62
CA GLN A 104 -19.70 2.89 25.85
C GLN A 104 -20.88 2.97 26.81
N SER A 105 -21.75 3.93 26.56
CA SER A 105 -22.95 4.11 27.37
C SER A 105 -24.23 3.70 26.63
#